data_321cad8ee39636675c295f8f0d006e56
#
_entry.id   321cad8ee39636675c295f8f0d006e56
#
_cell.length_a   1.000
_cell.length_b   1.000
_cell.length_c   1.000
_cell.angle_alpha   90.00
_cell.angle_beta   90.00
_cell.angle_gamma   90.00
#
_symmetry.space_group_name_H-M   'P 1'
#
loop_
_entity.id
_entity.type
_entity.pdbx_description
1 polymer ?
#
loop_
_entity_poly.entity_id
_entity_poly.type
_entity_poly.pdbx_seq_one_letter_code
_entity_poly.pdbx_strand_id
1 'polypeptide(L)'
;MNKSNLFCLALLLGILAEGHAAPAISTGDADAAAFMKAMDRMNIDAGAHTDAGAQMERDRMAIERERIMEQIAEDEAAKKNKVEQGEAPSAGEAGTEVSFALQQVIWNPSEILTKEQIQAVTEPYIGKQITLKDLREIAEKITNLYRDRGYMTCGAVLPPQRIRDGVVEIRLIEGKTGKINLTGNRFTRNGYIMNRLGLKAGEITNTDKLNKDLRWFQGTNDVQLRVVMKPGAEEGTTDYDVMVFEPKNQSVTLYVDNDGYETSGRWREGIFYNMKSLTGHRDPLRAHFIRSDGTKAWALGYSVPISKKGMRLDLDYSGNRTEIRKGELKPLGVEGKSTSFSLTWRVPFHVTDRSRHEAGLQYIHQKSETELGHGTNLIVPWVDDKINRVIPYVSFTHYGKDSVFYHKHSFVMARRRDIDGVSDTAKLYRLSSFWQKRTKDGQFWQARLDGQLGSNDNLGSSDRFFIGGVNSVRGYEEGFIGGGKGISMGIEYHVPVDKAKRFFVYPFFDWGRVSGYAAPEHNTLMSAGLGLEARYKHLYSTLSVGFPFKKDFYDDKVSSARVDFSMSATF
;
A
#
# COMPACT_ATOMS: atom_id res chain seq x y z
N MET A 1 39.47 -19.90 27.00
CA MET A 1 38.77 -18.68 27.39
C MET A 1 39.79 -17.59 27.62
N ASN A 2 39.64 -16.45 26.97
CA ASN A 2 40.54 -15.32 27.13
C ASN A 2 40.28 -14.66 28.49
N LYS A 3 41.30 -14.14 29.20
CA LYS A 3 41.15 -13.52 30.53
C LYS A 3 40.10 -12.40 30.56
N SER A 4 39.94 -11.65 29.45
CA SER A 4 38.90 -10.62 29.28
C SER A 4 37.48 -11.19 29.39
N ASN A 5 37.21 -12.36 28.81
CA ASN A 5 35.88 -12.98 28.84
C ASN A 5 35.53 -13.49 30.25
N LEU A 6 36.52 -13.89 31.04
CA LEU A 6 36.31 -14.32 32.42
C LEU A 6 36.01 -13.14 33.35
N PHE A 7 36.65 -12.01 33.09
CA PHE A 7 36.43 -10.77 33.83
C PHE A 7 35.04 -10.17 33.55
N CYS A 8 34.62 -10.10 32.29
CA CYS A 8 33.26 -9.69 31.90
C CYS A 8 32.19 -10.59 32.51
N LEU A 9 32.45 -11.92 32.57
CA LEU A 9 31.53 -12.90 33.17
C LEU A 9 31.41 -12.73 34.70
N ALA A 10 32.54 -12.46 35.39
CA ALA A 10 32.55 -12.19 36.82
C ALA A 10 31.82 -10.89 37.21
N LEU A 11 31.92 -9.87 36.38
CA LEU A 11 31.19 -8.59 36.56
C LEU A 11 29.69 -8.75 36.36
N LEU A 12 29.27 -9.50 35.33
CA LEU A 12 27.87 -9.86 35.08
C LEU A 12 27.24 -10.64 36.25
N LEU A 13 27.97 -11.58 36.82
CA LEU A 13 27.53 -12.37 37.99
C LEU A 13 27.40 -11.48 39.26
N GLY A 14 28.27 -10.48 39.44
CA GLY A 14 28.20 -9.56 40.58
C GLY A 14 26.98 -8.61 40.51
N ILE A 15 26.57 -8.21 39.32
CA ILE A 15 25.41 -7.33 39.10
C ILE A 15 24.08 -8.07 39.28
N LEU A 16 24.04 -9.37 38.97
CA LEU A 16 22.83 -10.20 39.08
C LEU A 16 22.59 -10.76 40.49
N ALA A 17 23.62 -10.83 41.34
CA ALA A 17 23.53 -11.45 42.67
C ALA A 17 23.04 -10.48 43.78
N GLU A 18 23.14 -9.17 43.56
CA GLU A 18 22.71 -8.17 44.55
C GLU A 18 21.85 -7.11 43.84
N GLY A 19 20.56 -7.07 44.14
CA GLY A 19 19.64 -6.02 43.70
C GLY A 19 19.95 -4.63 44.25
N HIS A 20 21.22 -4.23 44.33
CA HIS A 20 21.72 -2.96 44.85
C HIS A 20 22.83 -2.41 43.95
N ALA A 21 22.97 -1.11 43.93
CA ALA A 21 23.88 -0.32 43.12
C ALA A 21 25.21 -1.03 42.77
N ALA A 22 25.60 -0.95 41.52
CA ALA A 22 26.84 -1.50 40.99
C ALA A 22 28.02 -1.17 41.94
N PRO A 23 28.89 -2.14 42.29
CA PRO A 23 30.07 -1.88 43.08
C PRO A 23 30.95 -0.82 42.40
N ALA A 24 31.44 0.15 43.16
CA ALA A 24 32.37 1.16 42.65
C ALA A 24 33.64 0.46 42.12
N ILE A 25 33.71 0.32 40.79
CA ILE A 25 34.85 -0.24 40.08
C ILE A 25 35.95 0.82 40.08
N SER A 26 37.17 0.45 40.53
CA SER A 26 38.29 1.34 40.45
C SER A 26 38.57 1.72 38.98
N THR A 27 38.63 3.02 38.68
CA THR A 27 38.76 3.60 37.34
C THR A 27 40.13 3.33 36.64
N GLY A 28 40.84 2.28 37.03
CA GLY A 28 42.16 1.96 36.49
C GLY A 28 42.22 0.77 35.54
N ASP A 29 41.10 0.10 35.25
CA ASP A 29 41.09 -1.07 34.42
C ASP A 29 40.44 -0.79 33.07
N ALA A 30 41.24 -0.74 32.00
CA ALA A 30 40.79 -0.39 30.65
C ALA A 30 39.68 -1.33 30.14
N ASP A 31 39.69 -2.61 30.57
CA ASP A 31 38.67 -3.60 30.22
C ASP A 31 37.33 -3.30 30.94
N ALA A 32 37.37 -2.81 32.18
CA ALA A 32 36.18 -2.42 32.93
C ALA A 32 35.57 -1.13 32.36
N ALA A 33 36.40 -0.15 31.96
CA ALA A 33 35.93 1.08 31.30
C ALA A 33 35.32 0.76 29.92
N ALA A 34 35.90 -0.12 29.15
CA ALA A 34 35.34 -0.59 27.87
C ALA A 34 34.00 -1.30 28.05
N PHE A 35 33.87 -2.13 29.11
CA PHE A 35 32.62 -2.82 29.44
C PHE A 35 31.53 -1.80 29.86
N MET A 36 31.84 -0.85 30.76
CA MET A 36 30.88 0.18 31.18
C MET A 36 30.46 1.06 30.01
N LYS A 37 31.38 1.43 29.12
CA LYS A 37 31.07 2.16 27.89
C LYS A 37 30.15 1.34 26.95
N ALA A 38 30.39 0.02 26.84
CA ALA A 38 29.52 -0.87 26.07
C ALA A 38 28.12 -0.98 26.71
N MET A 39 28.03 -1.05 28.05
CA MET A 39 26.75 -1.07 28.79
C MET A 39 25.98 0.23 28.66
N ASP A 40 26.64 1.38 28.74
CA ASP A 40 26.02 2.68 28.51
C ASP A 40 25.49 2.81 27.09
N ARG A 41 26.23 2.32 26.09
CA ARG A 41 25.76 2.26 24.71
C ARG A 41 24.58 1.29 24.54
N MET A 42 24.59 0.15 25.20
CA MET A 42 23.43 -0.76 25.21
C MET A 42 22.19 -0.06 25.76
N ASN A 43 22.30 0.78 26.78
CA ASN A 43 21.17 1.54 27.32
C ASN A 43 20.73 2.70 26.42
N ILE A 44 21.66 3.36 25.71
CA ILE A 44 21.38 4.52 24.84
C ILE A 44 21.03 4.07 23.42
N ASP A 45 21.80 3.12 22.83
CA ASP A 45 21.66 2.65 21.45
C ASP A 45 20.98 1.29 21.31
N ALA A 46 20.67 0.63 22.43
CA ALA A 46 20.23 -0.77 22.49
C ALA A 46 19.02 -1.07 21.59
N GLY A 47 18.23 -0.07 21.28
CA GLY A 47 17.04 -0.30 20.49
C GLY A 47 17.27 -0.47 18.98
N ALA A 48 18.30 0.16 18.41
CA ALA A 48 18.49 0.16 16.97
C ALA A 48 19.29 -1.02 16.45
N HIS A 49 20.39 -1.33 17.13
CA HIS A 49 21.42 -2.26 16.62
C HIS A 49 21.39 -3.64 17.26
N THR A 50 20.80 -3.77 18.45
CA THR A 50 20.79 -5.00 19.24
C THR A 50 19.44 -5.67 19.36
N ASP A 51 18.34 -4.90 19.30
CA ASP A 51 16.99 -5.44 19.46
C ASP A 51 16.41 -5.93 18.12
N ALA A 52 16.30 -7.25 18.01
CA ALA A 52 15.68 -7.93 16.88
C ALA A 52 14.23 -7.45 16.63
N GLY A 53 13.50 -7.05 17.68
CA GLY A 53 12.14 -6.54 17.56
C GLY A 53 12.08 -5.18 16.87
N ALA A 54 13.01 -4.27 17.19
CA ALA A 54 13.11 -2.98 16.54
C ALA A 54 13.54 -3.12 15.07
N GLN A 55 14.44 -4.04 14.77
CA GLN A 55 14.81 -4.36 13.38
C GLN A 55 13.62 -4.91 12.60
N MET A 56 12.88 -5.87 13.17
CA MET A 56 11.67 -6.44 12.54
C MET A 56 10.61 -5.37 12.26
N GLU A 57 10.38 -4.44 13.18
CA GLU A 57 9.40 -3.36 12.98
C GLU A 57 9.79 -2.43 11.82
N ARG A 58 11.09 -2.14 11.66
CA ARG A 58 11.59 -1.35 10.51
C ARG A 58 11.47 -2.10 9.19
N ASP A 59 11.85 -3.37 9.16
CA ASP A 59 11.68 -4.22 7.97
C ASP A 59 10.20 -4.33 7.59
N ARG A 60 9.31 -4.46 8.57
CA ARG A 60 7.87 -4.45 8.35
C ARG A 60 7.38 -3.14 7.72
N MET A 61 7.86 -1.99 8.22
CA MET A 61 7.49 -0.68 7.64
C MET A 61 8.02 -0.52 6.21
N ALA A 62 9.22 -1.01 5.90
CA ALA A 62 9.79 -0.97 4.55
C ALA A 62 8.96 -1.82 3.58
N ILE A 63 8.61 -3.04 3.97
CA ILE A 63 7.75 -3.95 3.20
C ILE A 63 6.35 -3.34 2.98
N GLU A 64 5.77 -2.69 4.00
CA GLU A 64 4.48 -2.00 3.89
C GLU A 64 4.56 -0.84 2.89
N ARG A 65 5.66 -0.08 2.89
CA ARG A 65 5.89 1.00 1.92
C ARG A 65 5.97 0.47 0.48
N GLU A 66 6.72 -0.59 0.25
CA GLU A 66 6.80 -1.24 -1.06
C GLU A 66 5.43 -1.70 -1.55
N ARG A 67 4.63 -2.32 -0.68
CA ARG A 67 3.25 -2.74 -0.96
C ARG A 67 2.35 -1.56 -1.35
N ILE A 68 2.49 -0.40 -0.69
CA ILE A 68 1.75 0.82 -1.02
C ILE A 68 2.15 1.32 -2.41
N MET A 69 3.43 1.29 -2.74
CA MET A 69 3.91 1.71 -4.06
C MET A 69 3.42 0.78 -5.18
N GLU A 70 3.42 -0.55 -4.96
CA GLU A 70 2.83 -1.53 -5.88
C GLU A 70 1.34 -1.22 -6.11
N GLN A 71 0.58 -0.99 -5.05
CA GLN A 71 -0.83 -0.64 -5.13
C GLN A 71 -1.07 0.66 -5.91
N ILE A 72 -0.28 1.71 -5.67
CA ILE A 72 -0.38 2.97 -6.42
C ILE A 72 -0.16 2.74 -7.91
N ALA A 73 0.82 1.91 -8.29
CA ALA A 73 1.08 1.57 -9.68
C ALA A 73 -0.07 0.78 -10.33
N GLU A 74 -0.68 -0.16 -9.60
CA GLU A 74 -1.86 -0.92 -10.05
C GLU A 74 -3.07 0.00 -10.24
N ASP A 75 -3.34 0.90 -9.31
CA ASP A 75 -4.45 1.86 -9.38
C ASP A 75 -4.26 2.85 -10.56
N GLU A 76 -3.04 3.29 -10.86
CA GLU A 76 -2.76 4.13 -12.03
C GLU A 76 -3.01 3.39 -13.35
N ALA A 77 -2.68 2.11 -13.43
CA ALA A 77 -2.94 1.28 -14.61
C ALA A 77 -4.45 1.07 -14.85
N ALA A 78 -5.24 0.96 -13.77
CA ALA A 78 -6.68 0.70 -13.83
C ALA A 78 -7.53 1.88 -14.36
N LYS A 79 -7.03 3.12 -14.29
CA LYS A 79 -7.78 4.35 -14.64
C LYS A 79 -8.28 4.42 -16.08
N LYS A 80 -7.71 3.64 -16.99
CA LYS A 80 -7.98 3.73 -18.43
C LYS A 80 -9.21 2.94 -18.88
N ASN A 81 -9.80 2.10 -18.04
CA ASN A 81 -10.84 1.16 -18.43
C ASN A 81 -12.23 1.64 -18.01
N LYS A 82 -13.11 1.87 -18.99
CA LYS A 82 -14.54 2.20 -18.85
C LYS A 82 -15.38 1.21 -19.64
N VAL A 83 -16.69 1.18 -19.38
CA VAL A 83 -17.64 0.47 -20.24
C VAL A 83 -17.68 1.16 -21.60
N GLU A 84 -17.44 0.42 -22.67
CA GLU A 84 -17.46 0.91 -24.04
C GLU A 84 -18.73 0.44 -24.74
N GLN A 85 -19.33 1.35 -25.54
CA GLN A 85 -20.36 0.97 -26.50
C GLN A 85 -19.69 0.50 -27.79
N GLY A 86 -20.04 -0.69 -28.26
CA GLY A 86 -19.78 -1.09 -29.64
C GLY A 86 -20.55 -0.17 -30.61
N GLU A 87 -20.00 0.06 -31.79
CA GLU A 87 -20.66 0.88 -32.81
C GLU A 87 -22.06 0.35 -33.13
N ALA A 88 -23.09 1.20 -32.91
CA ALA A 88 -24.44 0.92 -33.38
C ALA A 88 -24.55 1.31 -34.86
N PRO A 89 -25.28 0.54 -35.69
CA PRO A 89 -25.52 0.94 -37.07
C PRO A 89 -26.28 2.26 -37.13
N SER A 90 -25.78 3.22 -37.91
CA SER A 90 -26.43 4.51 -38.14
C SER A 90 -27.76 4.30 -38.87
N ALA A 91 -28.86 4.79 -38.30
CA ALA A 91 -30.16 4.81 -38.96
C ALA A 91 -30.13 5.85 -40.07
N GLY A 92 -30.48 5.43 -41.30
CA GLY A 92 -30.51 6.26 -42.48
C GLY A 92 -31.55 7.38 -42.41
N GLU A 93 -31.16 8.53 -42.92
CA GLU A 93 -32.05 9.68 -43.18
C GLU A 93 -32.80 9.46 -44.50
N ALA A 94 -34.12 9.34 -44.45
CA ALA A 94 -34.99 9.75 -45.55
C ALA A 94 -36.46 9.76 -45.09
N GLY A 95 -37.13 10.86 -45.19
CA GLY A 95 -38.57 10.92 -44.97
C GLY A 95 -39.12 12.30 -45.33
N THR A 96 -40.00 12.31 -46.33
CA THR A 96 -40.86 13.43 -46.74
C THR A 96 -41.58 14.02 -45.52
N GLU A 97 -41.59 15.34 -45.39
CA GLU A 97 -42.31 16.07 -44.34
C GLU A 97 -43.84 15.94 -44.55
N VAL A 98 -44.44 14.93 -43.95
CA VAL A 98 -45.90 14.82 -43.83
C VAL A 98 -46.29 15.31 -42.45
N SER A 99 -47.14 16.35 -42.37
CA SER A 99 -47.69 16.87 -41.11
C SER A 99 -49.09 16.31 -40.87
N PHE A 100 -49.42 16.06 -39.59
CA PHE A 100 -50.75 15.62 -39.15
C PHE A 100 -51.05 16.14 -37.75
N ALA A 101 -52.33 16.17 -37.34
CA ALA A 101 -52.73 16.58 -36.00
C ALA A 101 -52.56 15.39 -35.05
N LEU A 102 -51.70 15.51 -34.01
CA LEU A 102 -51.52 14.51 -32.99
C LEU A 102 -52.65 14.56 -31.96
N GLN A 103 -53.42 13.47 -31.82
CA GLN A 103 -54.49 13.38 -30.83
C GLN A 103 -54.08 12.57 -29.60
N GLN A 104 -53.29 11.52 -29.77
CA GLN A 104 -52.88 10.66 -28.67
C GLN A 104 -51.56 9.97 -29.00
N VAL A 105 -50.75 9.78 -27.94
CA VAL A 105 -49.58 8.90 -27.97
C VAL A 105 -49.87 7.70 -27.09
N ILE A 106 -49.70 6.49 -27.63
CA ILE A 106 -49.79 5.23 -26.88
C ILE A 106 -48.43 4.59 -26.76
N TRP A 107 -48.16 3.92 -25.65
CA TRP A 107 -46.89 3.23 -25.38
C TRP A 107 -47.10 1.96 -24.54
N ASN A 108 -46.17 1.02 -24.63
CA ASN A 108 -46.13 -0.17 -23.79
C ASN A 108 -45.69 0.17 -22.34
N PRO A 109 -46.06 -0.63 -21.33
CA PRO A 109 -45.63 -0.42 -19.96
C PRO A 109 -44.11 -0.34 -19.82
N SER A 110 -43.62 0.54 -18.94
CA SER A 110 -42.20 0.69 -18.58
C SER A 110 -41.98 0.22 -17.15
N GLU A 111 -40.88 -0.50 -16.90
CA GLU A 111 -40.41 -0.86 -15.56
C GLU A 111 -39.61 0.28 -14.89
N ILE A 112 -39.15 1.28 -15.67
CA ILE A 112 -38.20 2.33 -15.25
C ILE A 112 -38.88 3.71 -15.18
N LEU A 113 -39.68 4.06 -16.20
CA LEU A 113 -40.34 5.36 -16.31
C LEU A 113 -41.80 5.27 -15.83
N THR A 114 -42.24 6.31 -15.13
CA THR A 114 -43.67 6.40 -14.75
C THR A 114 -44.49 7.00 -15.90
N LYS A 115 -45.82 6.73 -15.86
CA LYS A 115 -46.76 7.27 -16.87
C LYS A 115 -46.70 8.78 -16.93
N GLU A 116 -46.67 9.43 -15.77
CA GLU A 116 -46.63 10.88 -15.61
C GLU A 116 -45.39 11.50 -16.29
N GLN A 117 -44.26 10.82 -16.25
CA GLN A 117 -43.00 11.27 -16.86
C GLN A 117 -43.07 11.21 -18.38
N ILE A 118 -43.67 10.15 -18.93
CA ILE A 118 -43.85 10.04 -20.38
C ILE A 118 -44.91 11.01 -20.86
N GLN A 119 -46.03 11.17 -20.12
CA GLN A 119 -47.07 12.15 -20.39
C GLN A 119 -46.52 13.57 -20.42
N ALA A 120 -45.70 13.96 -19.45
CA ALA A 120 -45.09 15.30 -19.43
C ALA A 120 -44.25 15.60 -20.67
N VAL A 121 -43.69 14.59 -21.34
CA VAL A 121 -42.98 14.78 -22.62
C VAL A 121 -43.91 14.88 -23.81
N THR A 122 -45.02 14.10 -23.81
CA THR A 122 -45.93 13.99 -24.95
C THR A 122 -47.04 15.08 -24.93
N GLU A 123 -47.51 15.47 -23.75
CA GLU A 123 -48.62 16.41 -23.55
C GLU A 123 -48.45 17.76 -24.31
N PRO A 124 -47.24 18.38 -24.36
CA PRO A 124 -47.04 19.63 -25.10
C PRO A 124 -47.30 19.54 -26.61
N TYR A 125 -47.37 18.33 -27.18
CA TYR A 125 -47.59 18.08 -28.60
C TYR A 125 -49.03 17.66 -28.96
N ILE A 126 -49.82 17.27 -27.96
CA ILE A 126 -51.22 16.87 -28.17
C ILE A 126 -52.04 18.05 -28.69
N GLY A 127 -52.87 17.79 -29.69
CA GLY A 127 -53.73 18.80 -30.35
C GLY A 127 -52.98 19.70 -31.35
N LYS A 128 -51.67 19.51 -31.55
CA LYS A 128 -50.87 20.31 -32.49
C LYS A 128 -50.64 19.59 -33.82
N GLN A 129 -50.41 20.36 -34.88
CA GLN A 129 -49.86 19.84 -36.13
C GLN A 129 -48.39 19.51 -35.91
N ILE A 130 -48.03 18.26 -36.10
CA ILE A 130 -46.65 17.75 -35.92
C ILE A 130 -46.18 17.02 -37.17
N THR A 131 -44.86 16.91 -37.27
CA THR A 131 -44.15 16.20 -38.34
C THR A 131 -43.52 14.93 -37.83
N LEU A 132 -42.99 14.11 -38.71
CA LEU A 132 -42.18 12.94 -38.33
C LEU A 132 -40.92 13.34 -37.53
N LYS A 133 -40.40 14.54 -37.78
CA LYS A 133 -39.28 15.11 -37.03
C LYS A 133 -39.67 15.37 -35.57
N ASP A 134 -40.86 15.91 -35.32
CA ASP A 134 -41.36 16.15 -33.96
C ASP A 134 -41.58 14.83 -33.23
N LEU A 135 -42.07 13.80 -33.90
CA LEU A 135 -42.21 12.45 -33.30
C LEU A 135 -40.86 11.85 -32.92
N ARG A 136 -39.83 12.01 -33.76
CA ARG A 136 -38.46 11.60 -33.43
C ARG A 136 -37.91 12.36 -32.22
N GLU A 137 -38.20 13.67 -32.13
CA GLU A 137 -37.82 14.50 -30.97
C GLU A 137 -38.51 14.02 -29.70
N ILE A 138 -39.81 13.67 -29.75
CA ILE A 138 -40.52 13.07 -28.62
C ILE A 138 -39.87 11.76 -28.19
N ALA A 139 -39.58 10.86 -29.13
CA ALA A 139 -38.92 9.59 -28.84
C ALA A 139 -37.50 9.80 -28.26
N GLU A 140 -36.75 10.78 -28.77
CA GLU A 140 -35.45 11.15 -28.23
C GLU A 140 -35.54 11.72 -26.82
N LYS A 141 -36.51 12.60 -26.55
CA LYS A 141 -36.75 13.14 -25.18
C LYS A 141 -37.06 12.00 -24.19
N ILE A 142 -37.88 11.02 -24.57
CA ILE A 142 -38.18 9.85 -23.75
C ILE A 142 -36.90 8.99 -23.55
N THR A 143 -36.10 8.81 -24.62
CA THR A 143 -34.81 8.09 -24.55
C THR A 143 -33.86 8.79 -23.59
N ASN A 144 -33.83 10.13 -23.58
CA ASN A 144 -33.00 10.90 -22.67
C ASN A 144 -33.44 10.72 -21.20
N LEU A 145 -34.74 10.52 -20.92
CA LEU A 145 -35.19 10.18 -19.55
C LEU A 145 -34.59 8.85 -19.04
N TYR A 146 -34.38 7.87 -19.91
CA TYR A 146 -33.67 6.61 -19.56
C TYR A 146 -32.18 6.88 -19.34
N ARG A 147 -31.54 7.63 -20.25
CA ARG A 147 -30.10 7.95 -20.19
C ARG A 147 -29.74 8.73 -18.93
N ASP A 148 -30.57 9.73 -18.57
CA ASP A 148 -30.38 10.54 -17.36
C ASP A 148 -30.44 9.70 -16.06
N ARG A 149 -31.08 8.54 -16.13
CA ARG A 149 -31.13 7.55 -15.04
C ARG A 149 -30.04 6.46 -15.13
N GLY A 150 -29.17 6.56 -16.13
CA GLY A 150 -28.08 5.60 -16.35
C GLY A 150 -28.48 4.33 -17.08
N TYR A 151 -29.62 4.31 -17.80
CA TYR A 151 -30.05 3.14 -18.59
C TYR A 151 -29.75 3.36 -20.09
N MET A 152 -28.48 3.25 -20.47
CA MET A 152 -27.99 3.52 -21.81
C MET A 152 -28.51 2.53 -22.89
N THR A 153 -28.97 1.35 -22.49
CA THR A 153 -29.51 0.31 -23.37
C THR A 153 -31.04 0.40 -23.54
N CYS A 154 -31.66 1.39 -22.88
CA CYS A 154 -33.10 1.63 -22.97
C CYS A 154 -33.38 2.86 -23.83
N GLY A 155 -34.52 2.88 -24.50
CA GLY A 155 -34.93 3.99 -25.33
C GLY A 155 -36.34 3.85 -25.88
N ALA A 156 -36.78 4.88 -26.60
CA ALA A 156 -38.06 4.90 -27.29
C ALA A 156 -37.83 4.90 -28.80
N VAL A 157 -38.59 4.10 -29.52
CA VAL A 157 -38.52 3.99 -30.98
C VAL A 157 -39.92 4.18 -31.59
N LEU A 158 -39.95 4.66 -32.82
CA LEU A 158 -41.14 4.74 -33.62
C LEU A 158 -41.23 3.48 -34.49
N PRO A 159 -42.13 2.51 -34.19
CA PRO A 159 -42.32 1.36 -35.05
C PRO A 159 -42.92 1.78 -36.40
N PRO A 160 -42.70 1.01 -37.46
CA PRO A 160 -43.43 1.20 -38.71
C PRO A 160 -44.94 1.10 -38.47
N GLN A 161 -45.68 2.20 -38.70
CA GLN A 161 -47.12 2.26 -38.41
C GLN A 161 -47.88 3.13 -39.42
N ARG A 162 -49.17 2.91 -39.53
CA ARG A 162 -50.08 3.81 -40.25
C ARG A 162 -50.80 4.66 -39.21
N ILE A 163 -50.56 5.96 -39.27
CA ILE A 163 -51.22 6.93 -38.37
C ILE A 163 -52.69 7.05 -38.81
N ARG A 164 -53.63 6.73 -37.95
CA ARG A 164 -55.07 6.89 -38.11
C ARG A 164 -55.60 7.73 -36.96
N ASP A 165 -56.47 8.70 -37.26
CA ASP A 165 -57.13 9.56 -36.27
C ASP A 165 -56.15 10.29 -35.31
N GLY A 166 -54.92 10.57 -35.78
CA GLY A 166 -53.89 11.24 -35.00
C GLY A 166 -53.32 10.42 -33.82
N VAL A 167 -53.52 9.10 -33.77
CA VAL A 167 -52.96 8.20 -32.75
C VAL A 167 -51.61 7.69 -33.22
N VAL A 168 -50.59 7.83 -32.37
CA VAL A 168 -49.22 7.35 -32.62
C VAL A 168 -48.76 6.39 -31.54
N GLU A 169 -48.17 5.28 -31.96
CA GLU A 169 -47.50 4.33 -31.05
C GLU A 169 -46.01 4.69 -30.92
N ILE A 170 -45.54 4.85 -29.69
CA ILE A 170 -44.12 4.88 -29.36
C ILE A 170 -43.80 3.60 -28.57
N ARG A 171 -42.85 2.80 -29.08
CA ARG A 171 -42.45 1.59 -28.41
C ARG A 171 -41.24 1.89 -27.51
N LEU A 172 -41.42 1.58 -26.22
CA LEU A 172 -40.35 1.65 -25.22
C LEU A 172 -39.57 0.33 -25.27
N ILE A 173 -38.28 0.40 -25.53
CA ILE A 173 -37.35 -0.72 -25.50
C ILE A 173 -36.56 -0.61 -24.22
N GLU A 174 -36.78 -1.55 -23.29
CA GLU A 174 -35.99 -1.67 -22.04
C GLU A 174 -35.04 -2.84 -22.18
N GLY A 175 -33.83 -2.53 -22.65
CA GLY A 175 -32.82 -3.52 -23.02
C GLY A 175 -32.41 -4.42 -21.86
N LYS A 176 -32.84 -5.69 -21.90
CA LYS A 176 -32.44 -6.71 -20.90
C LYS A 176 -31.04 -7.23 -21.22
N THR A 177 -30.33 -7.59 -20.17
CA THR A 177 -29.02 -8.25 -20.30
C THR A 177 -29.20 -9.62 -20.95
N GLY A 178 -28.62 -9.80 -22.12
CA GLY A 178 -28.59 -11.08 -22.84
C GLY A 178 -27.46 -11.98 -22.35
N LYS A 179 -26.56 -12.39 -23.22
CA LYS A 179 -25.40 -13.22 -22.88
C LYS A 179 -24.31 -12.38 -22.22
N ILE A 180 -23.65 -12.96 -21.23
CA ILE A 180 -22.48 -12.38 -20.58
C ILE A 180 -21.30 -13.31 -20.86
N ASN A 181 -20.35 -12.83 -21.69
CA ASN A 181 -19.16 -13.58 -22.06
C ASN A 181 -17.98 -13.09 -21.23
N LEU A 182 -17.46 -13.93 -20.34
CA LEU A 182 -16.28 -13.64 -19.54
C LEU A 182 -15.07 -14.36 -20.16
N THR A 183 -14.02 -13.59 -20.49
CA THR A 183 -12.81 -14.13 -21.14
C THR A 183 -11.55 -13.54 -20.54
N GLY A 184 -10.42 -14.28 -20.62
CA GLY A 184 -9.10 -13.81 -20.19
C GLY A 184 -8.75 -14.12 -18.74
N ASN A 185 -9.68 -14.55 -17.92
CA ASN A 185 -9.41 -14.96 -16.54
C ASN A 185 -8.85 -16.39 -16.50
N ARG A 186 -7.66 -16.51 -15.95
CA ARG A 186 -6.97 -17.79 -15.76
C ARG A 186 -6.82 -18.13 -14.28
N PHE A 187 -6.54 -17.15 -13.48
CA PHE A 187 -6.25 -17.26 -12.05
C PHE A 187 -7.33 -16.67 -11.16
N THR A 188 -8.39 -16.09 -11.74
CA THR A 188 -9.53 -15.54 -11.02
C THR A 188 -10.80 -16.29 -11.39
N ARG A 189 -11.55 -16.74 -10.42
CA ARG A 189 -12.81 -17.48 -10.64
C ARG A 189 -13.88 -16.57 -11.25
N ASN A 190 -14.65 -17.10 -12.20
CA ASN A 190 -15.77 -16.37 -12.84
C ASN A 190 -16.71 -15.75 -11.81
N GLY A 191 -17.14 -16.53 -10.81
CA GLY A 191 -18.04 -16.07 -9.76
C GLY A 191 -17.47 -14.94 -8.91
N TYR A 192 -16.14 -14.87 -8.74
CA TYR A 192 -15.50 -13.77 -8.02
C TYR A 192 -15.71 -12.44 -8.75
N ILE A 193 -15.56 -12.42 -10.07
CA ILE A 193 -15.73 -11.23 -10.91
C ILE A 193 -17.21 -10.88 -11.03
N MET A 194 -18.03 -11.83 -11.47
CA MET A 194 -19.44 -11.60 -11.77
C MET A 194 -20.24 -11.13 -10.57
N ASN A 195 -19.98 -11.69 -9.39
CA ASN A 195 -20.64 -11.29 -8.13
C ASN A 195 -20.34 -9.84 -7.71
N ARG A 196 -19.31 -9.20 -8.30
CA ARG A 196 -18.89 -7.82 -7.99
C ARG A 196 -19.30 -6.81 -9.04
N LEU A 197 -19.59 -7.24 -10.27
CA LEU A 197 -20.07 -6.36 -11.35
C LEU A 197 -21.59 -6.16 -11.34
N GLY A 198 -22.35 -7.00 -10.63
CA GLY A 198 -23.80 -6.87 -10.56
C GLY A 198 -24.53 -7.15 -11.90
N LEU A 199 -23.84 -7.70 -12.91
CA LEU A 199 -24.45 -8.11 -14.17
C LEU A 199 -25.21 -9.44 -14.00
N LYS A 200 -26.47 -9.49 -14.47
CA LYS A 200 -27.28 -10.70 -14.45
C LYS A 200 -28.11 -10.80 -15.71
N ALA A 201 -28.07 -11.95 -16.37
CA ALA A 201 -28.88 -12.22 -17.54
C ALA A 201 -30.39 -12.08 -17.22
N GLY A 202 -31.15 -11.50 -18.14
CA GLY A 202 -32.59 -11.25 -18.02
C GLY A 202 -32.96 -9.98 -17.24
N GLU A 203 -32.03 -9.34 -16.49
CA GLU A 203 -32.27 -8.08 -15.78
C GLU A 203 -31.91 -6.86 -16.65
N ILE A 204 -32.58 -5.72 -16.43
CA ILE A 204 -32.22 -4.46 -17.07
C ILE A 204 -31.00 -3.89 -16.34
N THR A 205 -29.91 -3.66 -17.07
CA THR A 205 -28.65 -3.18 -16.47
C THR A 205 -28.61 -1.66 -16.43
N ASN A 206 -28.44 -1.10 -15.24
CA ASN A 206 -28.08 0.31 -15.07
C ASN A 206 -26.59 0.50 -15.33
N THR A 207 -26.24 1.18 -16.41
CA THR A 207 -24.87 1.37 -16.89
C THR A 207 -24.03 2.23 -15.94
N ASP A 208 -24.64 3.21 -15.28
CA ASP A 208 -23.93 4.06 -14.30
C ASP A 208 -23.55 3.25 -13.05
N LYS A 209 -24.45 2.38 -12.61
CA LYS A 209 -24.15 1.45 -11.53
C LYS A 209 -23.05 0.46 -11.95
N LEU A 210 -23.13 -0.09 -13.15
CA LEU A 210 -22.09 -0.98 -13.70
C LEU A 210 -20.72 -0.28 -13.76
N ASN A 211 -20.68 0.99 -14.22
CA ASN A 211 -19.47 1.80 -14.20
C ASN A 211 -18.93 2.05 -12.79
N LYS A 212 -19.80 2.25 -11.80
CA LYS A 212 -19.39 2.36 -10.38
C LYS A 212 -18.83 1.04 -9.86
N ASP A 213 -19.49 -0.08 -10.13
CA ASP A 213 -19.06 -1.41 -9.72
C ASP A 213 -17.72 -1.78 -10.38
N LEU A 214 -17.54 -1.45 -11.66
CA LEU A 214 -16.28 -1.66 -12.39
C LEU A 214 -15.12 -0.85 -11.77
N ARG A 215 -15.32 0.45 -11.52
CA ARG A 215 -14.31 1.29 -10.85
C ARG A 215 -13.97 0.77 -9.47
N TRP A 216 -15.00 0.37 -8.71
CA TRP A 216 -14.81 -0.19 -7.38
C TRP A 216 -14.02 -1.49 -7.41
N PHE A 217 -14.34 -2.38 -8.37
CA PHE A 217 -13.60 -3.63 -8.58
C PHE A 217 -12.13 -3.35 -8.90
N GLN A 218 -11.86 -2.48 -9.87
CA GLN A 218 -10.49 -2.15 -10.29
C GLN A 218 -9.69 -1.45 -9.21
N GLY A 219 -10.30 -0.58 -8.40
CA GLY A 219 -9.63 0.09 -7.29
C GLY A 219 -9.50 -0.77 -6.01
N THR A 220 -10.02 -2.00 -6.00
CA THR A 220 -9.91 -2.93 -4.86
C THR A 220 -9.26 -4.26 -5.21
N ASN A 221 -8.89 -4.46 -6.48
CA ASN A 221 -8.22 -5.64 -7.01
C ASN A 221 -7.11 -5.24 -7.98
N ASP A 222 -6.14 -6.12 -8.17
CA ASP A 222 -5.03 -5.99 -9.11
C ASP A 222 -5.39 -6.47 -10.55
N VAL A 223 -6.63 -6.87 -10.77
CA VAL A 223 -7.17 -7.31 -12.07
C VAL A 223 -7.86 -6.15 -12.75
N GLN A 224 -7.58 -5.95 -14.04
CA GLN A 224 -8.25 -4.96 -14.85
C GLN A 224 -9.36 -5.61 -15.68
N LEU A 225 -10.49 -4.93 -15.78
CA LEU A 225 -11.64 -5.38 -16.56
C LEU A 225 -11.97 -4.35 -17.64
N ARG A 226 -12.30 -4.85 -18.84
CA ARG A 226 -12.90 -4.05 -19.91
C ARG A 226 -14.25 -4.67 -20.25
N VAL A 227 -15.30 -3.86 -20.23
CA VAL A 227 -16.68 -4.30 -20.52
C VAL A 227 -17.13 -3.62 -21.80
N VAL A 228 -17.56 -4.43 -22.77
CA VAL A 228 -18.09 -3.95 -24.05
C VAL A 228 -19.53 -4.41 -24.19
N MET A 229 -20.44 -3.49 -24.48
CA MET A 229 -21.84 -3.75 -24.75
C MET A 229 -22.05 -3.96 -26.27
N LYS A 230 -22.81 -4.97 -26.65
CA LYS A 230 -23.17 -5.29 -28.02
C LYS A 230 -24.68 -5.58 -28.12
N PRO A 231 -25.31 -5.37 -29.29
CA PRO A 231 -26.66 -5.86 -29.51
C PRO A 231 -26.73 -7.37 -29.24
N GLY A 232 -27.72 -7.80 -28.51
CA GLY A 232 -27.96 -9.23 -28.27
C GLY A 232 -28.59 -9.93 -29.45
N ALA A 233 -28.66 -11.26 -29.39
CA ALA A 233 -29.26 -12.08 -30.45
C ALA A 233 -30.79 -11.91 -30.53
N GLU A 234 -31.44 -11.58 -29.43
CA GLU A 234 -32.88 -11.33 -29.35
C GLU A 234 -33.15 -9.82 -29.33
N GLU A 235 -34.23 -9.39 -29.97
CA GLU A 235 -34.64 -7.98 -29.97
C GLU A 235 -34.86 -7.49 -28.51
N GLY A 236 -34.35 -6.33 -28.19
CA GLY A 236 -34.46 -5.78 -26.84
C GLY A 236 -33.47 -6.39 -25.83
N THR A 237 -32.46 -7.13 -26.31
CA THR A 237 -31.37 -7.62 -25.42
C THR A 237 -30.03 -6.96 -25.75
N THR A 238 -29.16 -6.88 -24.72
CA THR A 238 -27.79 -6.39 -24.83
C THR A 238 -26.84 -7.43 -24.27
N ASP A 239 -25.91 -7.89 -25.08
CA ASP A 239 -24.85 -8.80 -24.68
C ASP A 239 -23.65 -8.03 -24.11
N TYR A 240 -22.97 -8.60 -23.13
CA TYR A 240 -21.82 -8.01 -22.46
C TYR A 240 -20.60 -8.92 -22.63
N ASP A 241 -19.56 -8.41 -23.28
CA ASP A 241 -18.24 -9.03 -23.30
C ASP A 241 -17.39 -8.44 -22.17
N VAL A 242 -17.05 -9.25 -21.18
CA VAL A 242 -16.19 -8.89 -20.05
C VAL A 242 -14.80 -9.49 -20.28
N MET A 243 -13.85 -8.67 -20.69
CA MET A 243 -12.45 -9.06 -20.89
C MET A 243 -11.66 -8.81 -19.61
N VAL A 244 -10.92 -9.82 -19.17
CA VAL A 244 -10.15 -9.81 -17.92
C VAL A 244 -8.67 -9.78 -18.25
N PHE A 245 -7.95 -8.82 -17.67
CA PHE A 245 -6.50 -8.68 -17.79
C PHE A 245 -5.88 -8.94 -16.41
N GLU A 246 -5.31 -10.11 -16.27
CA GLU A 246 -4.65 -10.52 -15.03
C GLU A 246 -3.16 -10.22 -15.09
N PRO A 247 -2.56 -9.67 -14.02
CA PRO A 247 -1.12 -9.61 -13.90
C PRO A 247 -0.54 -11.03 -13.76
N LYS A 248 0.76 -11.16 -13.93
CA LYS A 248 1.48 -12.42 -13.68
C LYS A 248 1.14 -12.92 -12.27
N ASN A 249 0.66 -14.17 -12.16
CA ASN A 249 0.14 -14.68 -10.88
C ASN A 249 1.23 -14.96 -9.85
N GLN A 250 2.40 -15.36 -10.32
CA GLN A 250 3.54 -15.69 -9.45
C GLN A 250 4.75 -14.88 -9.86
N SER A 251 5.51 -14.43 -8.89
CA SER A 251 6.80 -13.79 -9.11
C SER A 251 7.78 -14.18 -8.00
N VAL A 252 9.04 -14.29 -8.38
CA VAL A 252 10.18 -14.45 -7.48
C VAL A 252 11.08 -13.25 -7.69
N THR A 253 11.41 -12.53 -6.62
CA THR A 253 12.37 -11.44 -6.63
C THR A 253 13.59 -11.86 -5.80
N LEU A 254 14.75 -11.85 -6.43
CA LEU A 254 16.03 -11.97 -5.75
C LEU A 254 16.59 -10.56 -5.55
N TYR A 255 17.18 -10.29 -4.39
CA TYR A 255 17.79 -9.00 -4.16
C TYR A 255 19.06 -9.09 -3.33
N VAL A 256 19.90 -8.08 -3.48
CA VAL A 256 21.07 -7.81 -2.67
C VAL A 256 21.14 -6.32 -2.40
N ASP A 257 21.46 -5.95 -1.16
CA ASP A 257 21.66 -4.57 -0.75
C ASP A 257 22.75 -4.46 0.32
N ASN A 258 23.09 -3.24 0.69
CA ASN A 258 23.98 -2.96 1.81
C ASN A 258 23.32 -2.12 2.90
N ASP A 259 22.00 -2.27 3.07
CA ASP A 259 21.16 -1.53 4.03
C ASP A 259 21.04 -2.26 5.38
N GLY A 260 21.87 -3.27 5.63
CA GLY A 260 21.97 -3.94 6.92
C GLY A 260 22.74 -3.09 7.95
N TYR A 261 22.69 -3.57 9.20
CA TYR A 261 23.41 -2.93 10.30
C TYR A 261 24.89 -3.26 10.26
N GLU A 262 25.73 -2.28 10.60
CA GLU A 262 27.19 -2.49 10.66
C GLU A 262 27.55 -3.61 11.64
N THR A 263 26.82 -3.72 12.75
CA THR A 263 27.07 -4.69 13.82
C THR A 263 26.71 -6.12 13.47
N SER A 264 25.65 -6.34 12.68
CA SER A 264 25.12 -7.68 12.34
C SER A 264 25.26 -8.04 10.85
N GLY A 265 25.93 -7.20 10.06
CA GLY A 265 26.20 -7.42 8.66
C GLY A 265 25.46 -6.46 7.76
N ARG A 266 26.23 -5.56 7.14
CA ARG A 266 25.74 -4.52 6.25
C ARG A 266 25.16 -5.08 4.95
N TRP A 267 25.82 -6.08 4.35
CA TRP A 267 25.34 -6.71 3.13
C TRP A 267 24.24 -7.71 3.43
N ARG A 268 23.10 -7.55 2.75
CA ARG A 268 21.97 -8.46 2.85
C ARG A 268 21.66 -9.05 1.49
N GLU A 269 21.18 -10.28 1.50
CA GLU A 269 20.61 -10.95 0.35
C GLU A 269 19.26 -11.55 0.72
N GLY A 270 18.36 -11.63 -0.23
CA GLY A 270 17.05 -12.16 0.05
C GLY A 270 16.27 -12.61 -1.16
N ILE A 271 15.21 -13.30 -0.85
CA ILE A 271 14.23 -13.80 -1.82
C ILE A 271 12.82 -13.44 -1.37
N PHE A 272 12.04 -12.89 -2.28
CA PHE A 272 10.61 -12.64 -2.12
C PHE A 272 9.84 -13.50 -3.10
N TYR A 273 8.87 -14.24 -2.61
CA TYR A 273 7.88 -14.94 -3.40
C TYR A 273 6.53 -14.28 -3.23
N ASN A 274 5.86 -14.00 -4.34
CA ASN A 274 4.51 -13.44 -4.36
C ASN A 274 3.62 -14.25 -5.30
N MET A 275 2.51 -14.77 -4.78
CA MET A 275 1.42 -15.39 -5.54
C MET A 275 0.17 -14.53 -5.37
N LYS A 276 -0.30 -13.87 -6.44
CA LYS A 276 -1.40 -12.89 -6.38
C LYS A 276 -2.78 -13.51 -6.17
N SER A 277 -2.96 -14.77 -6.56
CA SER A 277 -4.23 -15.49 -6.39
C SER A 277 -3.96 -16.97 -6.11
N LEU A 278 -4.09 -17.37 -4.84
CA LEU A 278 -3.84 -18.74 -4.39
C LEU A 278 -5.05 -19.64 -4.68
N THR A 279 -6.26 -19.18 -4.32
CA THR A 279 -7.50 -19.97 -4.46
C THR A 279 -8.42 -19.49 -5.59
N GLY A 280 -8.01 -18.47 -6.33
CA GLY A 280 -8.83 -17.88 -7.40
C GLY A 280 -9.73 -16.73 -6.94
N HIS A 281 -9.51 -16.21 -5.73
CA HIS A 281 -10.26 -15.09 -5.18
C HIS A 281 -9.44 -13.82 -5.03
N ARG A 282 -8.32 -13.70 -5.78
CA ARG A 282 -7.34 -12.62 -5.63
C ARG A 282 -6.86 -12.50 -4.19
N ASP A 283 -6.46 -13.61 -3.66
CA ASP A 283 -6.03 -13.87 -2.30
C ASP A 283 -4.51 -14.11 -2.28
N PRO A 284 -3.69 -13.06 -2.20
CA PRO A 284 -2.25 -13.16 -2.32
C PRO A 284 -1.61 -13.87 -1.12
N LEU A 285 -0.66 -14.74 -1.45
CA LEU A 285 0.30 -15.33 -0.53
C LEU A 285 1.68 -14.74 -0.81
N ARG A 286 2.37 -14.28 0.24
CA ARG A 286 3.72 -13.70 0.18
C ARG A 286 4.64 -14.42 1.14
N ALA A 287 5.87 -14.68 0.71
CA ALA A 287 6.91 -15.22 1.57
C ALA A 287 8.21 -14.48 1.32
N HIS A 288 8.90 -14.12 2.40
CA HIS A 288 10.17 -13.37 2.35
C HIS A 288 11.21 -14.11 3.19
N PHE A 289 12.44 -14.13 2.71
CA PHE A 289 13.59 -14.56 3.46
C PHE A 289 14.76 -13.61 3.18
N ILE A 290 15.41 -13.17 4.25
CA ILE A 290 16.52 -12.21 4.22
C ILE A 290 17.63 -12.75 5.10
N ARG A 291 18.90 -12.61 4.68
CA ARG A 291 20.05 -12.91 5.50
C ARG A 291 21.18 -11.91 5.32
N SER A 292 21.97 -11.74 6.37
CA SER A 292 23.29 -11.09 6.39
C SER A 292 24.28 -11.96 7.19
N ASP A 293 25.45 -11.44 7.49
CA ASP A 293 26.44 -12.14 8.33
C ASP A 293 25.89 -12.59 9.68
N GLY A 294 25.13 -11.71 10.35
CA GLY A 294 24.57 -11.94 11.68
C GLY A 294 23.05 -11.96 11.74
N THR A 295 22.35 -11.67 10.64
CA THR A 295 20.87 -11.60 10.66
C THR A 295 20.27 -12.66 9.75
N LYS A 296 19.20 -13.31 10.23
CA LYS A 296 18.29 -14.14 9.43
C LYS A 296 16.87 -13.70 9.74
N ALA A 297 16.11 -13.30 8.73
CA ALA A 297 14.73 -12.86 8.87
C ALA A 297 13.83 -13.53 7.84
N TRP A 298 12.58 -13.78 8.21
CA TRP A 298 11.58 -14.37 7.34
C TRP A 298 10.20 -13.80 7.65
N ALA A 299 9.33 -13.78 6.65
CA ALA A 299 7.94 -13.40 6.81
C ALA A 299 7.05 -14.20 5.87
N LEU A 300 5.84 -14.52 6.34
CA LEU A 300 4.76 -15.14 5.59
C LEU A 300 3.51 -14.30 5.76
N GLY A 301 2.88 -13.91 4.64
CA GLY A 301 1.67 -13.09 4.64
C GLY A 301 0.60 -13.68 3.72
N TYR A 302 -0.64 -13.69 4.18
CA TYR A 302 -1.80 -14.12 3.41
C TYR A 302 -2.95 -13.12 3.56
N SER A 303 -3.59 -12.77 2.44
CA SER A 303 -4.67 -11.79 2.42
C SER A 303 -5.94 -12.37 1.82
N VAL A 304 -7.03 -12.36 2.56
CA VAL A 304 -8.32 -12.94 2.17
C VAL A 304 -9.36 -11.85 1.91
N PRO A 305 -9.99 -11.80 0.74
CA PRO A 305 -11.15 -10.92 0.54
C PRO A 305 -12.37 -11.52 1.25
N ILE A 306 -12.94 -10.76 2.19
CA ILE A 306 -14.07 -11.21 3.02
C ILE A 306 -15.40 -10.58 2.61
N SER A 307 -15.41 -9.68 1.64
CA SER A 307 -16.65 -9.10 1.09
C SER A 307 -16.57 -8.82 -0.40
N LYS A 308 -17.75 -8.62 -1.02
CA LYS A 308 -17.86 -8.16 -2.41
C LYS A 308 -17.42 -6.71 -2.59
N LYS A 309 -17.42 -5.93 -1.51
CA LYS A 309 -16.99 -4.52 -1.48
C LYS A 309 -15.50 -4.33 -1.19
N GLY A 310 -14.68 -5.39 -1.35
CA GLY A 310 -13.23 -5.28 -1.24
C GLY A 310 -12.67 -5.25 0.19
N MET A 311 -13.50 -5.55 1.22
CA MET A 311 -12.98 -5.75 2.57
C MET A 311 -12.04 -6.96 2.58
N ARG A 312 -10.92 -6.85 3.30
CA ARG A 312 -9.88 -7.90 3.38
C ARG A 312 -9.46 -8.15 4.82
N LEU A 313 -9.06 -9.38 5.06
CA LEU A 313 -8.39 -9.80 6.28
C LEU A 313 -6.97 -10.24 5.89
N ASP A 314 -5.96 -9.58 6.46
CA ASP A 314 -4.56 -9.92 6.25
C ASP A 314 -4.01 -10.61 7.49
N LEU A 315 -3.29 -11.70 7.29
CA LEU A 315 -2.60 -12.48 8.28
C LEU A 315 -1.11 -12.44 7.95
N ASP A 316 -0.28 -11.98 8.88
CA ASP A 316 1.16 -11.97 8.69
C ASP A 316 1.83 -12.63 9.89
N TYR A 317 2.84 -13.47 9.63
CA TYR A 317 3.69 -14.07 10.63
C TYR A 317 5.15 -13.91 10.22
N SER A 318 5.97 -13.40 11.11
CA SER A 318 7.38 -13.12 10.83
C SER A 318 8.27 -13.45 12.01
N GLY A 319 9.55 -13.64 11.71
CA GLY A 319 10.56 -13.83 12.72
C GLY A 319 11.92 -13.39 12.22
N ASN A 320 12.77 -12.99 13.16
CA ASN A 320 14.17 -12.75 12.89
C ASN A 320 15.06 -13.25 14.05
N ARG A 321 16.32 -13.49 13.71
CA ARG A 321 17.42 -13.73 14.65
C ARG A 321 18.57 -12.86 14.22
N THR A 322 19.13 -12.12 15.16
CA THR A 322 20.25 -11.21 14.93
C THR A 322 21.34 -11.48 15.95
N GLU A 323 22.56 -11.67 15.48
CA GLU A 323 23.76 -11.84 16.27
C GLU A 323 24.73 -10.70 15.96
N ILE A 324 25.28 -10.08 17.00
CA ILE A 324 26.27 -9.02 16.86
C ILE A 324 27.62 -9.63 16.50
N ARG A 325 28.09 -9.37 15.28
CA ARG A 325 29.32 -9.92 14.70
C ARG A 325 30.49 -8.94 14.70
N LYS A 326 30.22 -7.62 14.82
CA LYS A 326 31.22 -6.55 14.76
C LYS A 326 30.94 -5.48 15.80
N GLY A 327 31.93 -4.62 16.02
CA GLY A 327 31.83 -3.49 16.93
C GLY A 327 32.10 -3.85 18.39
N GLU A 328 31.92 -2.86 19.26
CA GLU A 328 32.26 -2.94 20.69
C GLU A 328 31.41 -3.96 21.48
N LEU A 329 30.19 -4.24 21.02
CA LEU A 329 29.28 -5.19 21.65
C LEU A 329 29.56 -6.67 21.27
N LYS A 330 30.43 -6.92 20.27
CA LYS A 330 30.78 -8.29 19.84
C LYS A 330 31.31 -9.18 20.99
N PRO A 331 32.19 -8.66 21.87
CA PRO A 331 32.70 -9.49 22.98
C PRO A 331 31.63 -9.94 23.97
N LEU A 332 30.49 -9.23 24.03
CA LEU A 332 29.37 -9.59 24.90
C LEU A 332 28.54 -10.78 24.37
N GLY A 333 28.79 -11.25 23.15
CA GLY A 333 28.04 -12.36 22.55
C GLY A 333 26.53 -12.08 22.52
N VAL A 334 26.13 -10.91 21.99
CA VAL A 334 24.72 -10.49 21.95
C VAL A 334 23.98 -11.22 20.85
N GLU A 335 22.89 -11.87 21.20
CA GLU A 335 21.94 -12.48 20.27
C GLU A 335 20.51 -12.01 20.57
N GLY A 336 19.83 -11.50 19.54
CA GLY A 336 18.42 -11.12 19.60
C GLY A 336 17.55 -12.06 18.76
N LYS A 337 16.36 -12.36 19.26
CA LYS A 337 15.31 -13.09 18.54
C LYS A 337 14.01 -12.34 18.66
N SER A 338 13.25 -12.26 17.56
CA SER A 338 11.90 -11.73 17.63
C SER A 338 10.95 -12.51 16.74
N THR A 339 9.70 -12.64 17.18
CA THR A 339 8.60 -13.21 16.41
C THR A 339 7.40 -12.27 16.49
N SER A 340 6.64 -12.16 15.41
CA SER A 340 5.46 -11.31 15.36
C SER A 340 4.34 -11.99 14.59
N PHE A 341 3.14 -11.93 15.14
CA PHE A 341 1.89 -12.26 14.48
C PHE A 341 1.06 -10.99 14.31
N SER A 342 0.52 -10.77 13.12
CA SER A 342 -0.34 -9.61 12.80
C SER A 342 -1.62 -10.07 12.14
N LEU A 343 -2.72 -9.47 12.58
CA LEU A 343 -4.06 -9.59 11.97
C LEU A 343 -4.54 -8.20 11.61
N THR A 344 -4.81 -7.95 10.31
CA THR A 344 -5.28 -6.65 9.84
C THR A 344 -6.59 -6.78 9.11
N TRP A 345 -7.61 -6.08 9.58
CA TRP A 345 -8.87 -5.89 8.88
C TRP A 345 -8.84 -4.57 8.12
N ARG A 346 -9.07 -4.62 6.79
CA ARG A 346 -9.06 -3.45 5.90
C ARG A 346 -10.39 -3.26 5.23
N VAL A 347 -10.84 -2.01 5.16
CA VAL A 347 -12.15 -1.61 4.62
C VAL A 347 -11.94 -0.41 3.69
N PRO A 348 -11.95 -0.61 2.35
CA PRO A 348 -12.05 0.51 1.44
C PRO A 348 -13.44 1.13 1.56
N PHE A 349 -13.52 2.44 1.80
CA PHE A 349 -14.80 3.14 1.97
C PHE A 349 -15.07 4.21 0.91
N HIS A 350 -14.03 4.58 0.14
CA HIS A 350 -14.16 5.51 -0.97
C HIS A 350 -13.19 5.12 -2.09
N VAL A 351 -13.72 4.87 -3.29
CA VAL A 351 -12.93 4.51 -4.47
C VAL A 351 -13.49 5.24 -5.68
N THR A 352 -12.67 6.09 -6.29
CA THR A 352 -12.96 6.85 -7.50
C THR A 352 -11.73 6.87 -8.41
N ASP A 353 -11.87 7.42 -9.61
CA ASP A 353 -10.74 7.61 -10.54
C ASP A 353 -9.64 8.54 -9.97
N ARG A 354 -9.96 9.35 -8.94
CA ARG A 354 -9.08 10.37 -8.37
C ARG A 354 -8.65 10.10 -6.94
N SER A 355 -9.30 9.16 -6.26
CA SER A 355 -8.98 8.92 -4.86
C SER A 355 -9.39 7.53 -4.40
N ARG A 356 -8.61 6.99 -3.47
CA ARG A 356 -8.91 5.77 -2.73
C ARG A 356 -8.68 6.02 -1.25
N HIS A 357 -9.68 5.71 -0.44
CA HIS A 357 -9.61 5.85 1.01
C HIS A 357 -9.92 4.51 1.66
N GLU A 358 -9.12 4.15 2.64
CA GLU A 358 -9.23 2.89 3.37
C GLU A 358 -9.13 3.14 4.87
N ALA A 359 -9.96 2.48 5.64
CA ALA A 359 -9.83 2.38 7.10
C ALA A 359 -9.39 0.95 7.46
N GLY A 360 -8.68 0.79 8.56
CA GLY A 360 -8.29 -0.52 9.04
C GLY A 360 -8.09 -0.58 10.54
N LEU A 361 -8.09 -1.81 11.02
CA LEU A 361 -7.77 -2.15 12.39
C LEU A 361 -6.74 -3.27 12.35
N GLN A 362 -5.56 -3.03 12.93
CA GLN A 362 -4.49 -4.01 13.01
C GLN A 362 -4.27 -4.41 14.46
N TYR A 363 -4.14 -5.71 14.70
CA TYR A 363 -3.65 -6.28 15.94
C TYR A 363 -2.27 -6.90 15.69
N ILE A 364 -1.30 -6.64 16.56
CA ILE A 364 0.04 -7.22 16.51
C ILE A 364 0.37 -7.82 17.86
N HIS A 365 0.78 -9.07 17.87
CA HIS A 365 1.44 -9.73 19.00
C HIS A 365 2.91 -9.96 18.64
N GLN A 366 3.82 -9.39 19.41
CA GLN A 366 5.27 -9.50 19.21
C GLN A 366 5.94 -10.01 20.49
N LYS A 367 6.85 -10.96 20.32
CA LYS A 367 7.80 -11.37 21.36
C LYS A 367 9.20 -11.01 20.89
N SER A 368 9.99 -10.37 21.74
CA SER A 368 11.38 -10.00 21.48
C SER A 368 12.25 -10.39 22.64
N GLU A 369 13.30 -11.15 22.37
CA GLU A 369 14.26 -11.66 23.34
C GLU A 369 15.66 -11.21 22.93
N THR A 370 16.46 -10.75 23.88
CA THR A 370 17.90 -10.49 23.69
C THR A 370 18.68 -11.17 24.82
N GLU A 371 19.68 -11.90 24.45
CA GLU A 371 20.54 -12.66 25.35
C GLU A 371 22.00 -12.22 25.17
N LEU A 372 22.74 -12.24 26.25
CA LEU A 372 24.19 -12.00 26.31
C LEU A 372 24.93 -13.32 26.55
N GLY A 373 26.20 -13.39 26.17
CA GLY A 373 27.08 -14.52 26.47
C GLY A 373 27.02 -15.62 25.42
N HIS A 374 26.43 -15.42 24.25
CA HIS A 374 26.49 -16.40 23.17
C HIS A 374 27.94 -16.70 22.77
N GLY A 375 28.26 -17.99 22.69
CA GLY A 375 29.66 -18.49 22.51
C GLY A 375 30.42 -18.67 23.81
N THR A 376 29.80 -18.48 24.98
CA THR A 376 30.34 -18.77 26.31
C THR A 376 29.51 -19.85 26.99
N ASN A 377 29.94 -20.27 28.20
CA ASN A 377 29.19 -21.26 29.01
C ASN A 377 28.04 -20.61 29.83
N LEU A 378 27.89 -19.30 29.78
CA LEU A 378 26.85 -18.58 30.51
C LEU A 378 26.07 -17.69 29.55
N ILE A 379 24.79 -17.97 29.41
CA ILE A 379 23.83 -17.12 28.65
C ILE A 379 22.97 -16.39 29.65
N VAL A 380 22.88 -15.06 29.51
CA VAL A 380 22.13 -14.19 30.41
C VAL A 380 21.02 -13.50 29.60
N PRO A 381 19.76 -13.71 29.96
CA PRO A 381 18.66 -12.95 29.32
C PRO A 381 18.78 -11.48 29.69
N TRP A 382 18.68 -10.60 28.69
CA TRP A 382 18.77 -9.14 28.82
C TRP A 382 17.44 -8.45 28.53
N VAL A 383 16.71 -8.94 27.52
CA VAL A 383 15.37 -8.48 27.14
C VAL A 383 14.46 -9.68 26.95
N ASP A 384 13.25 -9.65 27.49
CA ASP A 384 12.13 -10.56 27.17
C ASP A 384 10.85 -9.72 27.13
N ASP A 385 10.64 -9.04 26.02
CA ASP A 385 9.48 -8.17 25.81
C ASP A 385 8.35 -8.92 25.12
N LYS A 386 7.15 -8.86 25.69
CA LYS A 386 5.89 -9.28 25.06
C LYS A 386 5.03 -8.07 24.81
N ILE A 387 4.79 -7.76 23.54
CA ILE A 387 4.12 -6.52 23.14
C ILE A 387 2.85 -6.86 22.36
N ASN A 388 1.73 -6.30 22.82
CA ASN A 388 0.45 -6.34 22.10
C ASN A 388 0.10 -4.94 21.63
N ARG A 389 -0.21 -4.78 20.34
CA ARG A 389 -0.60 -3.50 19.76
C ARG A 389 -1.96 -3.61 19.11
N VAL A 390 -2.81 -2.60 19.34
CA VAL A 390 -4.05 -2.37 18.59
C VAL A 390 -3.88 -1.06 17.85
N ILE A 391 -4.04 -1.08 16.52
CA ILE A 391 -3.69 0.03 15.65
C ILE A 391 -4.85 0.32 14.69
N PRO A 392 -5.84 1.15 15.08
CA PRO A 392 -6.74 1.74 14.11
C PRO A 392 -5.99 2.71 13.21
N TYR A 393 -6.31 2.70 11.92
CA TYR A 393 -5.72 3.61 10.96
C TYR A 393 -6.70 4.02 9.87
N VAL A 394 -6.38 5.14 9.22
CA VAL A 394 -6.98 5.56 7.97
C VAL A 394 -5.87 5.92 6.98
N SER A 395 -6.08 5.58 5.71
CA SER A 395 -5.18 5.94 4.63
C SER A 395 -5.94 6.56 3.47
N PHE A 396 -5.29 7.49 2.81
CA PHE A 396 -5.83 8.28 1.72
C PHE A 396 -4.81 8.28 0.57
N THR A 397 -5.28 7.95 -0.61
CA THR A 397 -4.50 8.10 -1.84
C THR A 397 -5.25 9.06 -2.76
N HIS A 398 -4.59 10.11 -3.20
CA HIS A 398 -5.13 11.10 -4.13
C HIS A 398 -4.32 11.09 -5.41
N TYR A 399 -5.04 10.96 -6.53
CA TYR A 399 -4.47 10.92 -7.86
C TYR A 399 -4.78 12.21 -8.60
N GLY A 400 -3.78 13.02 -8.88
CA GLY A 400 -3.86 14.14 -9.81
C GLY A 400 -3.65 13.69 -11.26
N LYS A 401 -3.58 14.65 -12.18
CA LYS A 401 -3.26 14.38 -13.59
C LYS A 401 -1.86 13.74 -13.74
N ASP A 402 -0.86 14.31 -13.05
CA ASP A 402 0.54 13.92 -13.13
C ASP A 402 1.14 13.71 -11.72
N SER A 403 0.32 13.48 -10.70
CA SER A 403 0.76 13.35 -9.31
C SER A 403 -0.01 12.31 -8.54
N VAL A 404 0.64 11.73 -7.56
CA VAL A 404 0.03 10.90 -6.53
C VAL A 404 0.45 11.41 -5.17
N PHE A 405 -0.50 11.46 -4.24
CA PHE A 405 -0.25 11.76 -2.85
C PHE A 405 -0.92 10.70 -1.97
N TYR A 406 -0.10 10.00 -1.22
CA TYR A 406 -0.53 9.02 -0.23
C TYR A 406 -0.20 9.51 1.17
N HIS A 407 -1.13 9.32 2.12
CA HIS A 407 -0.84 9.49 3.54
C HIS A 407 -1.66 8.52 4.38
N LYS A 408 -1.05 8.03 5.46
CA LYS A 408 -1.63 7.11 6.43
C LYS A 408 -1.48 7.68 7.83
N HIS A 409 -2.55 7.67 8.58
CA HIS A 409 -2.63 8.08 9.98
C HIS A 409 -2.95 6.87 10.84
N SER A 410 -2.09 6.54 11.78
CA SER A 410 -2.23 5.36 12.64
C SER A 410 -2.15 5.77 14.10
N PHE A 411 -3.04 5.21 14.92
CA PHE A 411 -3.03 5.36 16.38
C PHE A 411 -2.63 4.03 17.00
N VAL A 412 -1.45 3.96 17.60
CA VAL A 412 -0.91 2.76 18.22
C VAL A 412 -1.25 2.77 19.70
N MET A 413 -1.97 1.77 20.16
CA MET A 413 -2.18 1.45 21.57
C MET A 413 -1.37 0.19 21.87
N ALA A 414 -0.22 0.33 22.49
CA ALA A 414 0.68 -0.75 22.82
C ALA A 414 0.64 -1.07 24.31
N ARG A 415 0.67 -2.36 24.64
CA ARG A 415 0.93 -2.86 25.98
C ARG A 415 2.14 -3.78 25.92
N ARG A 416 3.21 -3.38 26.60
CA ARG A 416 4.45 -4.15 26.75
C ARG A 416 4.48 -4.78 28.13
N ARG A 417 4.98 -6.01 28.21
CA ARG A 417 5.42 -6.65 29.44
C ARG A 417 6.88 -7.00 29.26
N ASP A 418 7.74 -6.48 30.12
CA ASP A 418 9.19 -6.69 30.10
C ASP A 418 9.62 -7.97 30.83
N ILE A 419 10.95 -8.17 30.90
CA ILE A 419 11.59 -9.33 31.53
C ILE A 419 11.28 -9.43 33.04
N ASP A 420 11.11 -8.29 33.74
CA ASP A 420 10.77 -8.24 35.16
C ASP A 420 9.27 -8.43 35.41
N GLY A 421 8.50 -8.62 34.34
CA GLY A 421 7.05 -8.77 34.41
C GLY A 421 6.28 -7.47 34.58
N VAL A 422 6.97 -6.32 34.53
CA VAL A 422 6.36 -4.99 34.60
C VAL A 422 5.60 -4.72 33.30
N SER A 423 4.40 -4.16 33.43
CA SER A 423 3.56 -3.85 32.27
C SER A 423 3.43 -2.35 32.06
N ASP A 424 3.84 -1.91 30.87
CA ASP A 424 3.71 -0.53 30.42
C ASP A 424 2.73 -0.39 29.26
N THR A 425 2.12 0.78 29.14
CA THR A 425 1.24 1.11 28.00
C THR A 425 1.75 2.34 27.27
N ALA A 426 1.74 2.27 25.95
CA ALA A 426 2.11 3.39 25.09
C ALA A 426 0.95 3.77 24.18
N LYS A 427 0.78 5.07 23.95
CA LYS A 427 -0.14 5.64 22.97
C LYS A 427 0.65 6.51 22.01
N LEU A 428 0.69 6.08 20.74
CA LEU A 428 1.47 6.75 19.72
C LEU A 428 0.56 7.13 18.56
N TYR A 429 0.83 8.26 17.95
CA TYR A 429 0.31 8.63 16.66
C TYR A 429 1.45 8.52 15.63
N ARG A 430 1.21 7.82 14.53
CA ARG A 430 2.15 7.69 13.42
C ARG A 430 1.56 8.24 12.14
N LEU A 431 2.34 9.03 11.43
CA LEU A 431 2.07 9.54 10.10
C LEU A 431 3.08 8.92 9.13
N SER A 432 2.60 8.43 7.99
CA SER A 432 3.46 8.08 6.87
C SER A 432 2.89 8.70 5.61
N SER A 433 3.70 9.42 4.84
CA SER A 433 3.27 10.11 3.64
C SER A 433 4.27 9.95 2.51
N PHE A 434 3.73 9.83 1.31
CA PHE A 434 4.48 9.75 0.07
C PHE A 434 3.82 10.66 -0.98
N TRP A 435 4.63 11.43 -1.68
CA TRP A 435 4.19 12.27 -2.78
C TRP A 435 5.12 12.09 -3.98
N GLN A 436 4.52 11.97 -5.16
CA GLN A 436 5.23 11.95 -6.43
C GLN A 436 4.53 12.87 -7.42
N LYS A 437 5.29 13.64 -8.19
CA LYS A 437 4.79 14.50 -9.25
C LYS A 437 5.66 14.38 -10.49
N ARG A 438 5.07 13.92 -11.58
CA ARG A 438 5.70 13.89 -12.89
C ARG A 438 5.72 15.29 -13.49
N THR A 439 6.82 15.62 -14.15
CA THR A 439 7.01 16.84 -14.91
C THR A 439 7.21 16.49 -16.39
N LYS A 440 7.66 17.44 -17.19
CA LYS A 440 7.92 17.22 -18.62
C LYS A 440 9.07 16.22 -18.81
N ASP A 441 9.10 15.55 -19.96
CA ASP A 441 10.17 14.67 -20.43
C ASP A 441 10.47 13.43 -19.55
N GLY A 442 9.56 13.07 -18.65
CA GLY A 442 9.68 11.92 -17.77
C GLY A 442 10.46 12.15 -16.48
N GLN A 443 10.83 13.38 -16.22
CA GLN A 443 11.34 13.80 -14.92
C GLN A 443 10.24 13.74 -13.87
N PHE A 444 10.59 13.54 -12.59
CA PHE A 444 9.62 13.58 -11.51
C PHE A 444 10.25 13.97 -10.17
N TRP A 445 9.43 14.63 -9.36
CA TRP A 445 9.71 14.86 -7.95
C TRP A 445 9.14 13.71 -7.11
N GLN A 446 9.86 13.34 -6.08
CA GLN A 446 9.41 12.41 -5.07
C GLN A 446 9.72 12.98 -3.69
N ALA A 447 8.77 12.88 -2.77
CA ALA A 447 8.97 13.28 -1.37
C ALA A 447 8.34 12.25 -0.44
N ARG A 448 8.98 12.06 0.71
CA ARG A 448 8.50 11.23 1.82
C ARG A 448 8.47 12.04 3.10
N LEU A 449 7.53 11.72 3.97
CA LEU A 449 7.43 12.28 5.31
C LEU A 449 6.89 11.20 6.25
N ASP A 450 7.67 10.87 7.26
CA ASP A 450 7.26 9.96 8.32
C ASP A 450 7.38 10.67 9.67
N GLY A 451 6.45 10.39 10.58
CA GLY A 451 6.46 11.04 11.90
C GLY A 451 5.81 10.16 12.97
N GLN A 452 6.27 10.34 14.19
CA GLN A 452 5.71 9.74 15.39
C GLN A 452 5.60 10.77 16.51
N LEU A 453 4.40 10.83 17.11
CA LEU A 453 4.14 11.54 18.36
C LEU A 453 3.75 10.52 19.42
N GLY A 454 4.18 10.75 20.64
CA GLY A 454 3.86 9.86 21.76
C GLY A 454 4.02 10.57 23.09
N SER A 455 3.40 10.02 24.12
CA SER A 455 3.32 10.67 25.44
C SER A 455 4.12 9.96 26.54
N ASN A 456 4.92 8.94 26.21
CA ASN A 456 5.37 8.00 27.23
C ASN A 456 6.84 8.06 27.54
N ASP A 457 7.15 7.83 28.81
CA ASP A 457 8.47 7.87 29.39
C ASP A 457 9.13 6.49 29.52
N ASN A 458 8.55 5.41 28.98
CA ASN A 458 9.14 4.07 29.00
C ASN A 458 8.74 3.25 27.76
N LEU A 459 9.24 3.67 26.60
CA LEU A 459 8.99 2.95 25.35
C LEU A 459 9.99 1.82 25.14
N GLY A 460 9.49 0.64 24.88
CA GLY A 460 10.31 -0.43 24.32
C GLY A 460 10.95 0.00 23.00
N SER A 461 12.11 -0.54 22.68
CA SER A 461 12.86 -0.20 21.46
C SER A 461 12.05 -0.35 20.18
N SER A 462 11.18 -1.36 20.09
CA SER A 462 10.28 -1.59 18.94
C SER A 462 9.23 -0.49 18.74
N ASP A 463 8.98 0.36 19.73
CA ASP A 463 8.02 1.47 19.65
C ASP A 463 8.68 2.85 19.54
N ARG A 464 10.01 2.91 19.54
CA ARG A 464 10.76 4.16 19.29
C ARG A 464 10.80 4.50 17.81
N PHE A 465 10.95 5.79 17.53
CA PHE A 465 11.16 6.29 16.17
C PHE A 465 12.66 6.46 15.91
N PHE A 466 13.18 5.74 14.93
CA PHE A 466 14.59 5.78 14.56
C PHE A 466 14.80 6.50 13.23
N ILE A 467 15.90 7.25 13.15
CA ILE A 467 16.36 7.92 11.92
C ILE A 467 17.83 7.58 11.64
N GLY A 468 18.22 7.65 10.39
CA GLY A 468 19.49 7.20 9.81
C GLY A 468 19.23 6.07 8.84
N GLY A 469 19.99 6.02 7.74
CA GLY A 469 19.92 5.01 6.70
C GLY A 469 19.01 5.36 5.53
N VAL A 470 18.91 4.43 4.59
CA VAL A 470 18.28 4.61 3.28
C VAL A 470 16.79 5.00 3.35
N ASN A 471 16.11 4.54 4.39
CA ASN A 471 14.68 4.77 4.57
C ASN A 471 14.34 6.07 5.33
N SER A 472 15.32 6.82 5.82
CA SER A 472 15.09 8.07 6.55
C SER A 472 16.10 9.16 6.19
N VAL A 473 17.32 9.16 6.73
CA VAL A 473 18.37 10.14 6.43
C VAL A 473 19.60 9.40 5.94
N ARG A 474 19.79 9.36 4.62
CA ARG A 474 20.97 8.73 3.97
C ARG A 474 22.27 9.43 4.39
N GLY A 475 23.38 8.73 4.24
CA GLY A 475 24.68 9.23 4.71
C GLY A 475 25.01 8.84 6.14
N TYR A 476 24.02 8.43 6.94
CA TYR A 476 24.16 7.85 8.28
C TYR A 476 23.85 6.35 8.26
N GLU A 477 24.27 5.61 9.27
CA GLU A 477 23.98 4.21 9.45
C GLU A 477 22.48 3.96 9.66
N GLU A 478 22.02 2.74 9.39
CA GLU A 478 20.62 2.37 9.62
C GLU A 478 20.25 2.48 11.10
N GLY A 479 19.17 3.25 11.38
CA GLY A 479 18.70 3.46 12.74
C GLY A 479 19.68 4.19 13.66
N PHE A 480 20.49 5.10 13.13
CA PHE A 480 21.61 5.74 13.80
C PHE A 480 21.24 6.40 15.12
N ILE A 481 20.12 7.10 15.21
CA ILE A 481 19.56 7.65 16.45
C ILE A 481 18.07 7.39 16.55
N GLY A 482 17.57 7.26 17.80
CA GLY A 482 16.16 7.00 18.06
C GLY A 482 15.60 7.80 19.21
N GLY A 483 14.27 7.90 19.30
CA GLY A 483 13.58 8.56 20.40
C GLY A 483 12.10 8.19 20.45
N GLY A 484 11.42 8.56 21.52
CA GLY A 484 9.98 8.32 21.67
C GLY A 484 9.12 9.07 20.67
N LYS A 485 9.61 10.20 20.15
CA LYS A 485 8.98 11.05 19.14
C LYS A 485 9.97 11.31 18.01
N GLY A 486 9.48 11.53 16.80
CA GLY A 486 10.36 11.87 15.70
C GLY A 486 9.63 12.27 14.45
N ILE A 487 10.39 12.84 13.53
CA ILE A 487 9.96 13.18 12.19
C ILE A 487 11.15 13.00 11.25
N SER A 488 10.91 12.47 10.06
CA SER A 488 11.88 12.40 8.98
C SER A 488 11.23 12.77 7.66
N MET A 489 11.97 13.47 6.81
CA MET A 489 11.55 13.81 5.46
C MET A 489 12.71 13.65 4.47
N GLY A 490 12.36 13.32 3.23
CA GLY A 490 13.30 13.28 2.12
C GLY A 490 12.64 13.81 0.87
N ILE A 491 13.40 14.49 0.03
CA ILE A 491 12.98 14.97 -1.27
C ILE A 491 14.00 14.61 -2.33
N GLU A 492 13.54 14.18 -3.49
CA GLU A 492 14.32 13.74 -4.62
C GLU A 492 13.78 14.33 -5.92
N TYR A 493 14.68 14.59 -6.87
CA TYR A 493 14.32 15.00 -8.22
C TYR A 493 14.97 14.07 -9.24
N HIS A 494 14.17 13.21 -9.86
CA HIS A 494 14.64 12.19 -10.80
C HIS A 494 14.65 12.73 -12.22
N VAL A 495 15.83 12.67 -12.86
CA VAL A 495 16.06 13.12 -14.24
C VAL A 495 16.50 11.92 -15.07
N PRO A 496 15.76 11.53 -16.12
CA PRO A 496 16.17 10.45 -17.00
C PRO A 496 17.40 10.88 -17.82
N VAL A 497 18.40 10.03 -17.88
CA VAL A 497 19.65 10.28 -18.65
C VAL A 497 19.68 9.57 -19.99
N ASP A 498 18.69 8.69 -20.26
CA ASP A 498 18.53 8.02 -21.55
C ASP A 498 17.13 8.25 -22.13
N LYS A 499 17.01 8.22 -23.47
CA LYS A 499 15.73 8.40 -24.18
C LYS A 499 14.69 7.33 -23.82
N ALA A 500 15.13 6.13 -23.45
CA ALA A 500 14.24 5.03 -23.04
C ALA A 500 13.82 5.13 -21.58
N LYS A 501 14.28 6.14 -20.83
CA LYS A 501 13.95 6.38 -19.41
C LYS A 501 14.21 5.16 -18.52
N ARG A 502 15.32 4.50 -18.79
CA ARG A 502 15.79 3.33 -18.03
C ARG A 502 16.75 3.70 -16.92
N PHE A 503 17.47 4.82 -17.08
CA PHE A 503 18.45 5.30 -16.13
C PHE A 503 18.08 6.72 -15.68
N PHE A 504 18.12 6.93 -14.38
CA PHE A 504 17.84 8.22 -13.75
C PHE A 504 19.00 8.63 -12.85
N VAL A 505 19.29 9.91 -12.84
CA VAL A 505 20.11 10.57 -11.82
C VAL A 505 19.19 11.39 -10.96
N TYR A 506 19.41 11.37 -9.65
CA TYR A 506 18.59 12.18 -8.73
C TYR A 506 19.42 12.80 -7.61
N PRO A 507 19.49 14.12 -7.51
CA PRO A 507 19.87 14.79 -6.28
C PRO A 507 18.79 14.56 -5.21
N PHE A 508 19.23 14.47 -3.97
CA PHE A 508 18.33 14.34 -2.82
C PHE A 508 18.76 15.19 -1.63
N PHE A 509 17.81 15.48 -0.78
CA PHE A 509 18.01 16.07 0.54
C PHE A 509 17.15 15.33 1.55
N ASP A 510 17.77 14.90 2.65
CA ASP A 510 17.11 14.21 3.75
C ASP A 510 17.33 14.97 5.05
N TRP A 511 16.30 15.02 5.88
CA TRP A 511 16.31 15.62 7.21
C TRP A 511 15.48 14.78 8.18
N GLY A 512 15.93 14.69 9.43
CA GLY A 512 15.16 14.05 10.48
C GLY A 512 15.55 14.53 11.87
N ARG A 513 14.61 14.44 12.79
CA ARG A 513 14.78 14.79 14.20
C ARG A 513 14.03 13.83 15.09
N VAL A 514 14.67 13.41 16.18
CA VAL A 514 14.05 12.63 17.25
C VAL A 514 13.98 13.44 18.54
N SER A 515 13.10 13.07 19.47
CA SER A 515 12.96 13.73 20.77
C SER A 515 12.21 12.85 21.75
N GLY A 516 12.10 13.28 22.99
CA GLY A 516 11.41 12.55 24.06
C GLY A 516 12.25 11.39 24.60
N TYR A 517 11.58 10.32 25.02
CA TYR A 517 12.21 9.18 25.69
C TYR A 517 13.38 8.60 24.88
N ALA A 518 14.52 8.41 25.54
CA ALA A 518 15.78 7.89 25.00
C ALA A 518 16.33 8.63 23.76
N ALA A 519 15.89 9.87 23.51
CA ALA A 519 16.48 10.67 22.46
C ALA A 519 17.84 11.22 22.91
N PRO A 520 18.88 11.19 22.05
CA PRO A 520 20.18 11.73 22.38
C PRO A 520 20.16 13.27 22.40
N GLU A 521 21.17 13.90 23.01
CA GLU A 521 21.35 15.35 22.98
C GLU A 521 21.47 15.85 21.53
N HIS A 522 22.28 15.17 20.72
CA HIS A 522 22.42 15.43 19.31
C HIS A 522 21.36 14.65 18.51
N ASN A 523 20.18 15.21 18.41
CA ASN A 523 18.93 14.56 17.99
C ASN A 523 18.48 14.86 16.55
N THR A 524 19.30 15.53 15.74
CA THR A 524 18.94 15.95 14.38
C THR A 524 19.97 15.49 13.39
N LEU A 525 19.52 14.83 12.32
CA LEU A 525 20.32 14.39 11.19
C LEU A 525 19.93 15.17 9.94
N MET A 526 20.92 15.50 9.11
CA MET A 526 20.73 16.14 7.81
C MET A 526 21.77 15.64 6.82
N SER A 527 21.36 15.41 5.59
CA SER A 527 22.26 15.03 4.51
C SER A 527 21.75 15.49 3.16
N ALA A 528 22.67 15.61 2.21
CA ALA A 528 22.36 15.74 0.79
C ALA A 528 23.22 14.77 0.00
N GLY A 529 22.82 14.46 -1.23
CA GLY A 529 23.57 13.53 -2.04
C GLY A 529 23.05 13.39 -3.45
N LEU A 530 23.62 12.40 -4.14
CA LEU A 530 23.24 12.02 -5.49
C LEU A 530 22.94 10.54 -5.54
N GLY A 531 21.94 10.17 -6.32
CA GLY A 531 21.61 8.79 -6.59
C GLY A 531 21.52 8.49 -8.08
N LEU A 532 21.68 7.23 -8.39
CA LEU A 532 21.48 6.61 -9.69
C LEU A 532 20.41 5.54 -9.54
N GLU A 533 19.49 5.48 -10.49
CA GLU A 533 18.48 4.44 -10.57
C GLU A 533 18.54 3.81 -11.96
N ALA A 534 18.52 2.49 -12.01
CA ALA A 534 18.51 1.72 -13.25
C ALA A 534 17.31 0.76 -13.28
N ARG A 535 16.56 0.80 -14.39
CA ARG A 535 15.42 -0.08 -14.68
C ARG A 535 15.64 -0.78 -16.01
N TYR A 536 15.97 -2.05 -16.00
CA TYR A 536 16.22 -2.79 -17.23
C TYR A 536 15.62 -4.19 -17.19
N LYS A 537 14.58 -4.43 -17.98
CA LYS A 537 13.84 -5.71 -18.03
C LYS A 537 13.36 -6.13 -16.61
N HIS A 538 14.00 -7.17 -16.08
CA HIS A 538 13.71 -7.74 -14.77
C HIS A 538 14.55 -7.14 -13.65
N LEU A 539 15.53 -6.29 -13.99
CA LEU A 539 16.48 -5.69 -13.05
C LEU A 539 16.04 -4.29 -12.64
N TYR A 540 16.08 -4.05 -11.35
CA TYR A 540 15.98 -2.73 -10.74
C TYR A 540 17.18 -2.54 -9.82
N SER A 541 17.87 -1.42 -9.91
CA SER A 541 19.02 -1.11 -9.06
C SER A 541 19.03 0.35 -8.68
N THR A 542 19.44 0.64 -7.45
CA THR A 542 19.72 1.98 -6.96
C THR A 542 21.11 2.04 -6.37
N LEU A 543 21.77 3.17 -6.56
CA LEU A 543 23.03 3.51 -5.92
C LEU A 543 22.92 4.95 -5.46
N SER A 544 23.17 5.23 -4.21
CA SER A 544 23.19 6.60 -3.71
C SER A 544 24.42 6.89 -2.86
N VAL A 545 24.87 8.13 -2.89
CA VAL A 545 25.96 8.63 -2.05
C VAL A 545 25.41 9.79 -1.24
N GLY A 546 25.33 9.60 0.07
CA GLY A 546 24.84 10.58 1.03
C GLY A 546 26.02 11.24 1.78
N PHE A 547 26.01 12.56 1.87
CA PHE A 547 26.97 13.36 2.60
C PHE A 547 26.32 13.92 3.85
N PRO A 548 26.64 13.41 5.06
CA PRO A 548 26.11 13.91 6.30
C PRO A 548 26.64 15.31 6.59
N PHE A 549 25.78 16.24 7.00
CA PHE A 549 26.17 17.61 7.37
C PHE A 549 26.77 17.68 8.77
N LYS A 550 26.32 16.79 9.67
CA LYS A 550 26.87 16.66 11.01
C LYS A 550 27.60 15.33 11.15
N LYS A 551 28.84 15.38 11.64
CA LYS A 551 29.75 14.22 11.71
C LYS A 551 30.20 13.87 13.13
N ASP A 552 30.08 14.81 14.05
CA ASP A 552 30.51 14.62 15.43
C ASP A 552 29.29 14.26 16.30
N PHE A 553 29.20 13.00 16.67
CA PHE A 553 28.18 12.46 17.58
C PHE A 553 28.93 11.73 18.69
N TYR A 554 28.90 12.30 19.91
CA TYR A 554 29.63 11.76 21.05
C TYR A 554 31.12 11.55 20.72
N ASP A 555 31.65 10.37 21.00
CA ASP A 555 33.03 9.98 20.65
C ASP A 555 33.16 9.37 19.25
N ASP A 556 32.06 9.20 18.50
CA ASP A 556 32.05 8.59 17.18
C ASP A 556 32.06 9.61 16.06
N LYS A 557 32.97 9.42 15.12
CA LYS A 557 33.02 10.21 13.88
C LYS A 557 32.22 9.49 12.80
N VAL A 558 31.15 10.11 12.35
CA VAL A 558 30.42 9.66 11.16
C VAL A 558 31.29 9.82 9.91
N SER A 559 31.26 8.82 9.04
CA SER A 559 31.95 8.87 7.74
C SER A 559 31.57 10.10 6.93
N SER A 560 32.53 10.64 6.15
CA SER A 560 32.28 11.83 5.32
C SER A 560 31.24 11.60 4.24
N ALA A 561 31.08 10.37 3.81
CA ALA A 561 30.07 9.93 2.86
C ALA A 561 29.69 8.47 3.13
N ARG A 562 28.45 8.12 2.85
CA ARG A 562 27.98 6.73 2.86
C ARG A 562 27.43 6.39 1.49
N VAL A 563 27.77 5.21 1.02
CA VAL A 563 27.25 4.66 -0.23
C VAL A 563 26.22 3.60 0.10
N ASP A 564 25.01 3.78 -0.39
CA ASP A 564 23.92 2.81 -0.28
C ASP A 564 23.62 2.24 -1.67
N PHE A 565 23.52 0.92 -1.74
CA PHE A 565 23.33 0.15 -2.97
C PHE A 565 22.24 -0.88 -2.79
N SER A 566 21.37 -0.99 -3.77
CA SER A 566 20.44 -2.12 -3.87
C SER A 566 20.29 -2.58 -5.31
N MET A 567 20.10 -3.89 -5.49
CA MET A 567 19.78 -4.48 -6.79
C MET A 567 18.79 -5.62 -6.57
N SER A 568 17.77 -5.65 -7.40
CA SER A 568 16.76 -6.72 -7.41
C SER A 568 16.49 -7.22 -8.83
N ALA A 569 16.15 -8.51 -8.92
CA ALA A 569 15.74 -9.16 -10.16
C ALA A 569 14.42 -9.90 -9.93
N THR A 570 13.37 -9.53 -10.69
CA THR A 570 12.03 -10.14 -10.58
C THR A 570 11.71 -11.01 -11.80
N PHE A 571 11.28 -12.25 -11.57
CA PHE A 571 10.99 -13.26 -12.58
C PHE A 571 9.53 -13.72 -12.55
#